data_a23c41ea4ebdc1e02791225a09b386cf
#
_entry.id   a23c41ea4ebdc1e02791225a09b386cf
#
_cell.length_a   1.000
_cell.length_b   1.000
_cell.length_c   1.000
_cell.angle_alpha   90.00
_cell.angle_beta   90.00
_cell.angle_gamma   90.00
#
_symmetry.space_group_name_H-M   'P 1'
#
loop_
_entity.id
_entity.type
_entity.pdbx_description
1 polymer ?
#
loop_
_entity_poly.entity_id
_entity_poly.type
_entity_poly.pdbx_seq_one_letter_code
_entity_poly.pdbx_strand_id
1 'polypeptide(L)'
;MKKGAKKRAVTKKLPVRKTPKKPIGESGNLGIKKQYLKSGLSCRVSFRLPKEAAIDAKKVTIVGDFNNWDSEATQMKRLKNGDFIVTLELNTGRAYNYRYLIDGNRWENDWCADRYEQNPYGGENSVVEV
;
A
#
# COMPACT_ATOMS: atom_id res chain seq x y z
N MET A 1 11.71 -19.94 8.42
CA MET A 1 11.77 -19.89 8.58
C MET A 1 11.67 -19.57 8.57
N LYS A 2 11.59 -19.49 8.34
CA LYS A 2 11.52 -19.15 8.36
C LYS A 2 11.21 -18.82 8.23
N LYS A 3 11.13 -18.66 7.94
CA LYS A 3 10.95 -18.26 7.85
C LYS A 3 10.56 -18.15 7.50
N GLY A 4 10.39 -17.96 6.99
CA GLY A 4 10.17 -17.92 6.84
C GLY A 4 9.83 -17.75 6.31
N ALA A 5 9.53 -17.73 6.04
CA ALA A 5 9.37 -17.80 5.74
C ALA A 5 9.09 -17.60 5.20
N LYS A 6 9.09 -17.55 4.92
CA LYS A 6 8.97 -17.42 4.63
C LYS A 6 8.61 -17.46 4.08
N LYS A 7 8.45 -17.39 3.68
CA LYS A 7 8.26 -17.39 3.33
C LYS A 7 7.84 -17.55 2.75
N ARG A 8 7.66 -17.54 2.34
CA ARG A 8 7.38 -17.68 1.91
C ARG A 8 6.88 -17.87 1.35
N ALA A 9 6.66 -17.95 1.15
CA ALA A 9 6.25 -18.22 0.69
C ALA A 9 5.86 -18.10 0.04
N VAL A 10 5.67 -18.06 -0.13
CA VAL A 10 5.37 -18.12 -0.55
C VAL A 10 5.06 -18.01 -1.13
N THR A 11 5.00 -17.92 -1.36
CA THR A 11 4.70 -17.89 -1.78
C THR A 11 4.57 -17.74 -2.46
N LYS A 12 4.58 -17.68 -2.81
CA LYS A 12 4.40 -17.48 -3.31
C LYS A 12 4.21 -17.26 -4.03
N LYS A 13 4.13 -17.18 -4.45
CA LYS A 13 3.92 -16.89 -5.02
C LYS A 13 3.76 -16.42 -5.76
N LEU A 14 3.44 -16.26 -6.15
CA LEU A 14 3.22 -15.76 -6.76
C LEU A 14 3.26 -15.19 -7.54
N PRO A 15 3.05 -15.13 -7.87
CA PRO A 15 3.06 -14.56 -8.59
C PRO A 15 3.11 -13.83 -9.10
N VAL A 16 3.13 -13.72 -9.54
CA VAL A 16 3.07 -13.11 -9.95
C VAL A 16 2.96 -12.43 -10.40
N ARG A 17 2.90 -11.89 -10.83
CA ARG A 17 2.72 -11.21 -11.17
C ARG A 17 2.62 -10.30 -11.39
N LYS A 18 2.43 -9.80 -11.79
CA LYS A 18 2.17 -8.92 -12.07
C LYS A 18 2.62 -7.84 -11.69
N THR A 19 2.76 -7.42 -11.33
CA THR A 19 2.96 -6.39 -10.84
C THR A 19 4.15 -5.99 -11.01
N PRO A 20 4.43 -5.37 -11.36
CA PRO A 20 5.49 -4.94 -11.72
C PRO A 20 6.33 -4.36 -11.07
N LYS A 21 6.61 -4.04 -10.76
CA LYS A 21 7.29 -3.58 -10.21
C LYS A 21 8.24 -2.89 -10.56
N LYS A 22 8.53 -2.18 -10.44
CA LYS A 22 9.34 -1.44 -10.71
C LYS A 22 10.43 -1.39 -9.98
N PRO A 23 11.16 -1.18 -10.08
CA PRO A 23 12.24 -1.25 -9.48
C PRO A 23 12.62 -0.27 -8.77
N ILE A 24 12.58 0.20 -8.53
CA ILE A 24 12.86 1.09 -7.91
C ILE A 24 13.74 1.08 -7.01
N GLY A 25 14.04 0.56 -6.58
CA GLY A 25 14.81 0.59 -5.78
C GLY A 25 15.37 1.59 -5.32
N GLU A 26 15.73 2.34 -5.83
CA GLU A 26 16.32 3.25 -5.34
C GLU A 26 15.65 4.05 -4.61
N SER A 27 14.78 4.19 -4.65
CA SER A 27 14.22 5.12 -4.11
C SER A 27 14.00 4.95 -2.81
N GLY A 28 14.22 4.31 -2.01
CA GLY A 28 13.87 4.28 -0.70
C GLY A 28 12.72 5.08 -0.30
N ASN A 29 12.22 5.91 -1.12
CA ASN A 29 11.07 6.70 -0.81
C ASN A 29 9.79 6.12 -1.29
N LEU A 30 9.83 5.07 -2.07
CA LEU A 30 8.61 4.45 -2.53
C LEU A 30 8.11 3.47 -1.50
N GLY A 31 6.84 3.23 -1.52
CA GLY A 31 6.26 2.25 -0.64
C GLY A 31 5.90 2.81 0.71
N ILE A 32 6.03 2.00 1.73
CA ILE A 32 5.51 2.30 3.04
C ILE A 32 6.63 2.72 3.97
N LYS A 33 6.41 3.81 4.70
CA LYS A 33 7.33 4.21 5.76
C LYS A 33 6.58 4.15 7.07
N LYS A 34 7.19 3.57 8.09
CA LYS A 34 6.54 3.37 9.38
C LYS A 34 7.32 4.07 10.48
N GLN A 35 6.62 4.82 11.32
CA GLN A 35 7.22 5.46 12.46
C GLN A 35 6.38 5.08 13.68
N TYR A 36 6.91 4.19 14.49
CA TYR A 36 6.19 3.74 15.68
C TYR A 36 6.27 4.81 16.75
N LEU A 37 5.14 5.07 17.41
CA LEU A 37 5.09 6.07 18.42
C LEU A 37 5.58 5.49 19.74
N LYS A 38 5.97 6.38 20.69
CA LYS A 38 6.56 5.92 21.91
C LYS A 38 5.74 4.92 22.68
N SER A 39 4.44 5.06 22.66
CA SER A 39 3.57 4.14 23.40
C SER A 39 3.63 2.72 22.86
N GLY A 40 4.03 2.55 21.60
CA GLY A 40 3.95 1.27 20.93
C GLY A 40 2.54 0.87 20.51
N LEU A 41 1.55 1.70 20.81
CA LEU A 41 0.16 1.36 20.48
C LEU A 41 -0.27 1.90 19.12
N SER A 42 0.50 2.83 18.57
CA SER A 42 0.18 3.42 17.27
C SER A 42 1.43 3.53 16.42
N CYS A 43 1.22 3.57 15.13
CA CYS A 43 2.30 3.73 14.17
C CYS A 43 1.83 4.75 13.13
N ARG A 44 2.68 5.73 12.84
CA ARG A 44 2.40 6.68 11.78
C ARG A 44 2.93 6.08 10.50
N VAL A 45 2.05 5.80 9.56
CA VAL A 45 2.40 5.09 8.34
C VAL A 45 2.22 6.03 7.16
N SER A 46 3.26 6.21 6.38
CA SER A 46 3.18 7.01 5.17
C SER A 46 3.14 6.09 3.96
N PHE A 47 2.15 6.33 3.10
CA PHE A 47 1.99 5.56 1.88
C PHE A 47 2.33 6.45 0.72
N ARG A 48 3.07 5.93 -0.24
CA ARG A 48 3.47 6.74 -1.39
C ARG A 48 3.22 5.96 -2.67
N LEU A 49 2.45 6.55 -3.56
CA LEU A 49 2.16 5.96 -4.87
C LEU A 49 2.96 6.73 -5.90
N PRO A 50 3.86 6.06 -6.62
CA PRO A 50 4.68 6.77 -7.59
C PRO A 50 3.83 7.26 -8.76
N LYS A 51 4.24 8.34 -9.37
CA LYS A 51 3.49 8.91 -10.48
C LYS A 51 3.34 7.92 -11.63
N GLU A 52 4.29 7.00 -11.78
CA GLU A 52 4.22 6.01 -12.85
C GLU A 52 3.02 5.08 -12.69
N ALA A 53 2.55 4.90 -11.45
CA ALA A 53 1.40 4.06 -11.21
C ALA A 53 0.09 4.81 -11.38
N ALA A 54 0.15 6.14 -11.49
CA ALA A 54 -1.05 6.96 -11.57
C ALA A 54 -0.89 8.02 -12.66
N ILE A 55 -0.52 7.58 -13.85
CA ILE A 55 -0.28 8.49 -14.96
C ILE A 55 -1.53 9.29 -15.28
N ASP A 56 -1.37 10.59 -15.37
CA ASP A 56 -2.46 11.52 -15.69
C ASP A 56 -3.57 11.52 -14.64
N ALA A 57 -3.31 11.03 -13.45
CA ALA A 57 -4.34 11.03 -12.41
C ALA A 57 -4.57 12.42 -11.88
N LYS A 58 -5.82 12.74 -11.61
CA LYS A 58 -6.18 14.01 -11.01
C LYS A 58 -6.41 13.84 -9.53
N LYS A 59 -6.85 12.67 -9.09
CA LYS A 59 -7.18 12.42 -7.71
C LYS A 59 -6.90 10.98 -7.38
N VAL A 60 -6.26 10.72 -6.24
CA VAL A 60 -6.03 9.38 -5.77
C VAL A 60 -6.49 9.31 -4.32
N THR A 61 -7.24 8.25 -3.98
CA THR A 61 -7.61 8.00 -2.60
C THR A 61 -7.06 6.66 -2.19
N ILE A 62 -6.75 6.51 -0.90
CA ILE A 62 -6.34 5.22 -0.37
C ILE A 62 -7.56 4.63 0.32
N VAL A 63 -7.87 3.38 0.03
CA VAL A 63 -9.10 2.74 0.48
C VAL A 63 -8.73 1.42 1.12
N GLY A 64 -9.14 1.20 2.34
CA GLY A 64 -8.75 -0.03 3.02
C GLY A 64 -9.44 -0.23 4.35
N ASP A 65 -8.95 -1.23 5.09
CA ASP A 65 -9.52 -1.60 6.38
C ASP A 65 -9.52 -0.44 7.36
N PHE A 66 -8.56 0.48 7.23
CA PHE A 66 -8.44 1.59 8.18
C PHE A 66 -9.49 2.69 7.95
N ASN A 67 -10.23 2.65 6.86
CA ASN A 67 -11.30 3.63 6.64
C ASN A 67 -12.57 2.97 6.15
N ASN A 68 -12.75 1.69 6.50
CA ASN A 68 -13.94 0.92 6.15
C ASN A 68 -14.17 0.83 4.65
N TRP A 69 -13.10 0.85 3.89
CA TRP A 69 -13.13 0.77 2.43
C TRP A 69 -13.99 1.87 1.80
N ASP A 70 -14.02 3.03 2.45
CA ASP A 70 -14.77 4.18 1.96
C ASP A 70 -13.95 4.88 0.88
N SER A 71 -14.43 4.86 -0.33
CA SER A 71 -13.68 5.39 -1.47
C SER A 71 -13.56 6.93 -1.45
N GLU A 72 -14.24 7.59 -0.53
CA GLU A 72 -14.17 9.04 -0.45
C GLU A 72 -13.50 9.54 0.82
N ALA A 73 -13.08 8.66 1.71
CA ALA A 73 -12.65 9.08 3.04
C ALA A 73 -11.25 9.67 3.10
N THR A 74 -10.32 9.17 2.31
CA THR A 74 -8.91 9.54 2.50
C THR A 74 -8.24 9.84 1.17
N GLN A 75 -8.19 11.12 0.83
CA GLN A 75 -7.57 11.53 -0.41
C GLN A 75 -6.09 11.76 -0.21
N MET A 76 -5.27 11.31 -1.14
CA MET A 76 -3.83 11.49 -1.08
C MET A 76 -3.45 12.86 -1.64
N LYS A 77 -2.29 13.34 -1.20
CA LYS A 77 -1.78 14.64 -1.64
C LYS A 77 -0.77 14.41 -2.75
N ARG A 78 -0.86 15.22 -3.81
CA ARG A 78 0.09 15.13 -4.90
C ARG A 78 1.31 15.97 -4.58
N LEU A 79 2.48 15.39 -4.76
CA LEU A 79 3.73 16.08 -4.57
C LEU A 79 4.14 16.76 -5.86
N LYS A 80 5.11 17.67 -5.79
CA LYS A 80 5.58 18.39 -6.96
C LYS A 80 6.07 17.47 -8.06
N ASN A 81 6.69 16.34 -7.70
CA ASN A 81 7.20 15.44 -8.72
C ASN A 81 6.12 14.55 -9.32
N GLY A 82 4.88 14.66 -8.85
CA GLY A 82 3.78 13.87 -9.38
C GLY A 82 3.40 12.64 -8.58
N ASP A 83 4.20 12.28 -7.58
CA ASP A 83 3.84 11.17 -6.70
C ASP A 83 2.71 11.60 -5.78
N PHE A 84 1.99 10.61 -5.23
CA PHE A 84 0.93 10.89 -4.27
C PHE A 84 1.32 10.31 -2.91
N ILE A 85 1.01 11.01 -1.83
CA ILE A 85 1.41 10.60 -0.50
C ILE A 85 0.29 10.86 0.49
N VAL A 86 0.23 10.03 1.53
CA VAL A 86 -0.66 10.25 2.67
C VAL A 86 -0.05 9.60 3.88
N THR A 87 -0.26 10.19 5.04
CA THR A 87 0.23 9.63 6.30
C THR A 87 -0.97 9.38 7.20
N LEU A 88 -1.04 8.17 7.74
CA LEU A 88 -2.15 7.76 8.61
C LEU A 88 -1.57 7.23 9.91
N GLU A 89 -2.30 7.41 11.00
CA GLU A 89 -1.90 6.82 12.27
C GLU A 89 -2.74 5.57 12.47
N LEU A 90 -2.11 4.42 12.58
CA LEU A 90 -2.79 3.14 12.66
C LEU A 90 -2.43 2.43 13.95
N ASN A 91 -3.37 1.65 14.46
CA ASN A 91 -3.11 0.85 15.65
C ASN A 91 -2.16 -0.28 15.31
N THR A 92 -1.22 -0.54 16.21
CA THR A 92 -0.21 -1.58 15.98
C THR A 92 -0.74 -2.96 16.32
N GLY A 93 0.03 -3.97 15.96
CA GLY A 93 -0.33 -5.35 16.25
C GLY A 93 -1.32 -5.93 15.28
N ARG A 94 -1.45 -5.36 14.09
CA ARG A 94 -2.42 -5.86 13.12
C ARG A 94 -1.98 -5.56 11.70
N ALA A 95 -2.65 -6.18 10.76
CA ALA A 95 -2.44 -5.96 9.35
C ALA A 95 -3.68 -5.31 8.75
N TYR A 96 -3.48 -4.47 7.77
CA TYR A 96 -4.58 -3.76 7.11
C TYR A 96 -4.48 -4.01 5.62
N ASN A 97 -5.59 -4.41 5.01
CA ASN A 97 -5.67 -4.53 3.56
C ASN A 97 -6.03 -3.17 2.97
N TYR A 98 -5.48 -2.83 1.83
CA TYR A 98 -5.78 -1.55 1.19
C TYR A 98 -5.46 -1.58 -0.29
N ARG A 99 -6.01 -0.62 -1.02
CA ARG A 99 -5.69 -0.39 -2.42
C ARG A 99 -5.77 1.11 -2.67
N TYR A 100 -5.30 1.54 -3.82
CA TYR A 100 -5.46 2.91 -4.26
C TYR A 100 -6.56 2.99 -5.29
N LEU A 101 -7.36 4.04 -5.23
CA LEU A 101 -8.40 4.28 -6.21
C LEU A 101 -8.05 5.55 -6.95
N ILE A 102 -7.82 5.43 -8.25
CA ILE A 102 -7.35 6.52 -9.08
C ILE A 102 -8.52 7.10 -9.86
N ASP A 103 -8.76 8.39 -9.69
CA ASP A 103 -9.83 9.12 -10.37
C ASP A 103 -11.20 8.47 -10.20
N GLY A 104 -11.37 7.77 -9.09
CA GLY A 104 -12.66 7.19 -8.73
C GLY A 104 -13.06 5.95 -9.51
N ASN A 105 -12.21 5.47 -10.41
CA ASN A 105 -12.61 4.34 -11.23
C ASN A 105 -11.52 3.36 -11.58
N ARG A 106 -10.31 3.56 -11.14
CA ARG A 106 -9.23 2.64 -11.49
C ARG A 106 -8.53 2.20 -10.23
N TRP A 107 -8.56 0.92 -9.93
CA TRP A 107 -7.93 0.37 -8.73
C TRP A 107 -6.48 0.00 -9.02
N GLU A 108 -5.62 0.31 -8.06
CA GLU A 108 -4.22 0.00 -8.18
C GLU A 108 -3.69 -0.47 -6.84
N ASN A 109 -2.80 -1.45 -6.83
CA ASN A 109 -2.17 -1.88 -5.59
C ASN A 109 -0.89 -1.10 -5.33
N ASP A 110 -0.40 -1.18 -4.11
CA ASP A 110 0.88 -0.62 -3.75
C ASP A 110 1.95 -1.53 -4.34
N TRP A 111 2.86 -0.97 -5.08
CA TRP A 111 3.92 -1.77 -5.70
C TRP A 111 4.94 -2.26 -4.66
N CYS A 112 4.93 -1.68 -3.47
CA CYS A 112 5.89 -2.00 -2.43
C CYS A 112 5.21 -2.30 -1.11
N ALA A 113 4.10 -3.00 -1.14
CA ALA A 113 3.39 -3.37 0.07
C ALA A 113 4.18 -4.42 0.86
N ASP A 114 3.87 -4.57 2.14
CA ASP A 114 4.52 -5.60 2.93
C ASP A 114 4.22 -6.99 2.39
N ARG A 115 2.99 -7.19 1.92
CA ARG A 115 2.62 -8.44 1.25
C ARG A 115 1.29 -8.22 0.54
N TYR A 116 0.78 -9.24 -0.10
CA TYR A 116 -0.47 -9.16 -0.85
C TYR A 116 -1.36 -10.33 -0.45
N GLU A 117 -2.67 -10.11 -0.44
CA GLU A 117 -3.63 -11.14 -0.13
C GLU A 117 -4.69 -11.18 -1.20
N GLN A 118 -5.14 -12.38 -1.55
CA GLN A 118 -6.22 -12.54 -2.51
C GLN A 118 -7.50 -12.00 -1.92
N ASN A 119 -8.30 -11.32 -2.70
CA ASN A 119 -9.59 -10.86 -2.23
C ASN A 119 -10.69 -11.68 -2.88
N PRO A 120 -11.92 -11.64 -2.36
CA PRO A 120 -13.00 -12.49 -2.88
C PRO A 120 -13.48 -12.14 -4.28
N TYR A 121 -12.98 -11.05 -4.86
CA TYR A 121 -13.43 -10.62 -6.16
C TYR A 121 -12.45 -10.95 -7.27
N GLY A 122 -11.48 -11.79 -6.99
CA GLY A 122 -10.58 -12.27 -8.02
C GLY A 122 -9.30 -11.46 -8.20
N GLY A 123 -9.04 -10.54 -7.32
CA GLY A 123 -7.81 -9.75 -7.37
C GLY A 123 -7.05 -9.87 -6.08
N GLU A 124 -6.09 -8.97 -5.89
CA GLU A 124 -5.29 -8.96 -4.69
C GLU A 124 -5.37 -7.62 -4.01
N ASN A 125 -5.23 -7.61 -2.70
CA ASN A 125 -5.10 -6.39 -1.93
C ASN A 125 -3.68 -6.24 -1.46
N SER A 126 -3.22 -5.00 -1.33
CA SER A 126 -1.97 -4.71 -0.68
C SER A 126 -2.19 -4.84 0.82
N VAL A 127 -1.16 -5.23 1.57
CA VAL A 127 -1.27 -5.38 3.01
C VAL A 127 -0.13 -4.64 3.68
N VAL A 128 -0.45 -3.86 4.72
CA VAL A 128 0.55 -3.23 5.57
C VAL A 128 0.45 -3.83 6.95
N GLU A 129 1.58 -4.20 7.53
CA GLU A 129 1.63 -4.81 8.86
C GLU A 129 2.29 -3.85 9.84
N VAL A 130 1.65 -3.54 10.92
CA VAL A 130 2.21 -2.60 11.91
C VAL A 130 2.19 -3.15 13.35
#